data_1cad5cd3694e673de7a2741ff465d2f3
#
_entry.id   1cad5cd3694e673de7a2741ff465d2f3
#
_cell.length_a   1.000
_cell.length_b   1.000
_cell.length_c   1.000
_cell.angle_alpha   90.00
_cell.angle_beta   90.00
_cell.angle_gamma   90.00
#
_symmetry.space_group_name_H-M   'P 1'
#
loop_
_entity.id
_entity.type
_entity.pdbx_description
1 polymer ?
#
loop_
_entity_poly.entity_id
_entity_poly.type
_entity_poly.pdbx_seq_one_letter_code
_entity_poly.pdbx_strand_id
1 'polypeptide(L)'
;MKRNLFCFPNDNTRCVLQQTAENNVYQFSIKTYEQIDFDYIEFLFNQKDENYFYYSNNMSIKRSLEEAFLKKDGIQYLSPEIVLLYKSTYLNSADATKHEHDFKSSLPFLSSEQKQWLKSSLETCHPAIHVWIPKL
;
A
#
# COMPACT_ATOMS: atom_id res chain seq x y z
N MET A 1 -5.23 -23.19 0.18
CA MET A 1 -6.57 -22.92 -0.37
C MET A 1 -6.40 -22.16 -1.68
N LYS A 2 -6.64 -22.80 -2.82
CA LYS A 2 -6.53 -22.14 -4.14
C LYS A 2 -7.69 -21.16 -4.26
N ARG A 3 -7.46 -19.88 -4.22
CA ARG A 3 -8.45 -18.88 -4.60
C ARG A 3 -8.42 -18.71 -6.11
N ASN A 4 -9.38 -19.32 -6.78
CA ASN A 4 -9.61 -19.07 -8.19
C ASN A 4 -10.25 -17.68 -8.32
N LEU A 5 -9.51 -16.75 -8.85
CA LEU A 5 -10.07 -15.48 -9.29
C LEU A 5 -10.72 -15.73 -10.65
N PHE A 6 -12.03 -15.66 -10.71
CA PHE A 6 -12.76 -15.74 -11.98
C PHE A 6 -12.74 -14.34 -12.62
N CYS A 7 -11.98 -14.20 -13.68
CA CYS A 7 -12.18 -13.09 -14.61
C CYS A 7 -13.29 -13.50 -15.55
N PHE A 8 -14.38 -12.75 -15.58
CA PHE A 8 -15.40 -12.89 -16.60
C PHE A 8 -14.90 -12.20 -17.86
N PRO A 9 -14.65 -12.91 -18.96
CA PRO A 9 -14.27 -12.28 -20.21
C PRO A 9 -15.52 -11.68 -20.87
N ASN A 10 -15.69 -10.38 -20.69
CA ASN A 10 -16.26 -9.61 -21.78
C ASN A 10 -15.10 -9.24 -22.68
N ASP A 11 -15.24 -9.42 -23.97
CA ASP A 11 -14.27 -9.60 -25.04
C ASP A 11 -13.02 -8.71 -25.09
N ASN A 12 -12.84 -7.74 -24.20
CA ASN A 12 -11.73 -6.79 -24.21
C ASN A 12 -10.98 -6.64 -22.87
N THR A 13 -11.30 -7.38 -21.83
CA THR A 13 -10.60 -7.30 -20.55
C THR A 13 -9.58 -8.44 -20.43
N ARG A 14 -8.29 -8.14 -20.50
CA ARG A 14 -7.25 -9.09 -20.17
C ARG A 14 -6.88 -8.95 -18.70
N CYS A 15 -7.28 -9.93 -17.89
CA CYS A 15 -6.67 -10.14 -16.59
C CYS A 15 -5.31 -10.80 -16.76
N VAL A 16 -4.25 -10.13 -16.38
CA VAL A 16 -2.94 -10.73 -16.27
C VAL A 16 -2.69 -11.07 -14.80
N LEU A 17 -2.96 -12.33 -14.44
CA LEU A 17 -2.49 -12.88 -13.18
C LEU A 17 -1.00 -13.18 -13.34
N GLN A 18 -0.14 -12.36 -12.78
CA GLN A 18 1.25 -12.77 -12.54
C GLN A 18 1.28 -13.66 -11.29
N GLN A 19 1.24 -14.95 -11.50
CA GLN A 19 1.52 -15.92 -10.46
C GLN A 19 3.04 -15.99 -10.33
N THR A 20 3.59 -15.29 -9.35
CA THR A 20 4.96 -15.55 -8.91
C THR A 20 4.98 -16.89 -8.20
N ALA A 21 6.02 -17.69 -8.48
CA ALA A 21 6.22 -19.01 -7.93
C ALA A 21 5.96 -19.00 -6.40
N GLU A 22 5.25 -20.04 -5.92
CA GLU A 22 5.01 -20.32 -4.52
C GLU A 22 4.10 -19.34 -3.74
N ASN A 23 2.81 -19.39 -4.07
CA ASN A 23 1.68 -19.11 -3.16
C ASN A 23 1.42 -17.68 -2.66
N ASN A 24 2.20 -16.69 -3.04
CA ASN A 24 1.98 -15.33 -2.56
C ASN A 24 1.78 -14.35 -3.72
N VAL A 25 0.58 -14.31 -4.30
CA VAL A 25 0.18 -13.19 -5.16
C VAL A 25 -0.15 -12.02 -4.24
N TYR A 26 0.74 -11.05 -4.14
CA TYR A 26 0.54 -9.83 -3.34
C TYR A 26 -0.07 -8.69 -4.15
N GLN A 27 -0.07 -8.80 -5.47
CA GLN A 27 -0.49 -7.74 -6.37
C GLN A 27 -0.97 -8.30 -7.69
N PHE A 28 -2.04 -7.74 -8.24
CA PHE A 28 -2.41 -7.92 -9.64
C PHE A 28 -2.99 -6.63 -10.22
N SER A 29 -2.81 -6.42 -11.52
CA SER A 29 -3.34 -5.28 -12.25
C SER A 29 -4.33 -5.75 -13.30
N ILE A 30 -5.42 -5.04 -13.44
CA ILE A 30 -6.38 -5.19 -14.54
C ILE A 30 -6.19 -4.00 -15.46
N LYS A 31 -5.80 -4.24 -16.70
CA LYS A 31 -5.79 -3.20 -17.74
C LYS A 31 -7.14 -3.18 -18.44
N THR A 32 -7.66 -1.99 -18.62
CA THR A 32 -8.91 -1.77 -19.35
C THR A 32 -8.58 -1.26 -20.75
N TYR A 33 -9.31 -1.73 -21.74
CA TYR A 33 -9.14 -1.36 -23.15
C TYR A 33 -10.34 -0.57 -23.68
N GLU A 34 -11.36 -0.35 -22.84
CA GLU A 34 -12.50 0.49 -23.16
C GLU A 34 -12.29 1.90 -22.59
N GLN A 35 -13.01 2.88 -23.14
CA GLN A 35 -13.03 4.26 -22.62
C GLN A 35 -13.79 4.29 -21.28
N ILE A 36 -13.09 3.98 -20.22
CA ILE A 36 -13.49 4.23 -18.84
C ILE A 36 -12.50 5.22 -18.23
N ASP A 37 -12.90 5.87 -17.14
CA ASP A 37 -12.15 6.97 -16.50
C ASP A 37 -10.79 6.55 -15.89
N PHE A 38 -10.35 5.30 -16.09
CA PHE A 38 -9.07 4.80 -15.64
C PHE A 38 -8.50 3.73 -16.59
N ASP A 39 -7.18 3.72 -16.72
CA ASP A 39 -6.46 2.80 -17.62
C ASP A 39 -6.22 1.43 -17.00
N TYR A 40 -6.12 1.36 -15.66
CA TYR A 40 -5.92 0.11 -14.92
C TYR A 40 -6.37 0.23 -13.47
N ILE A 41 -6.68 -0.92 -12.87
CA ILE A 41 -6.88 -1.08 -11.43
C ILE A 41 -5.79 -2.01 -10.90
N GLU A 42 -5.17 -1.63 -9.80
CA GLU A 42 -4.19 -2.42 -9.09
C GLU A 42 -4.75 -2.89 -7.75
N PHE A 43 -4.63 -4.18 -7.49
CA PHE A 43 -5.02 -4.81 -6.24
C PHE A 43 -3.78 -5.21 -5.47
N LEU A 44 -3.62 -4.68 -4.27
CA LEU A 44 -2.51 -5.00 -3.37
C LEU A 44 -3.04 -5.88 -2.24
N PHE A 45 -2.42 -7.04 -2.07
CA PHE A 45 -2.78 -7.97 -1.01
C PHE A 45 -1.80 -7.86 0.14
N ASN A 46 -2.35 -7.67 1.34
CA ASN A 46 -1.58 -7.60 2.56
C ASN A 46 -2.01 -8.71 3.52
N GLN A 47 -1.08 -9.15 4.34
CA GLN A 47 -1.38 -10.12 5.39
C GLN A 47 -1.99 -9.41 6.59
N LYS A 48 -2.93 -10.08 7.23
CA LYS A 48 -3.51 -9.68 8.51
C LYS A 48 -3.90 -10.94 9.31
N ASP A 49 -3.90 -10.81 10.61
CA ASP A 49 -4.55 -11.74 11.53
C ASP A 49 -5.80 -11.10 12.17
N GLU A 50 -6.25 -11.60 13.30
CA GLU A 50 -7.42 -11.08 14.02
C GLU A 50 -7.20 -9.69 14.62
N ASN A 51 -5.95 -9.30 14.90
CA ASN A 51 -5.60 -8.10 15.65
C ASN A 51 -4.76 -7.10 14.84
N TYR A 52 -3.96 -7.59 13.88
CA TYR A 52 -2.94 -6.79 13.24
C TYR A 52 -2.97 -6.87 11.72
N PHE A 53 -2.69 -5.73 11.10
CA PHE A 53 -2.21 -5.59 9.74
C PHE A 53 -0.69 -5.73 9.73
N TYR A 54 -0.13 -6.44 8.74
CA TYR A 54 1.30 -6.63 8.57
C TYR A 54 1.79 -5.95 7.30
N TYR A 55 2.90 -5.23 7.41
CA TYR A 55 3.54 -4.61 6.25
C TYR A 55 4.24 -5.68 5.40
N SER A 56 3.82 -5.85 4.13
CA SER A 56 4.25 -6.98 3.30
C SER A 56 5.75 -7.01 2.99
N ASN A 57 6.42 -5.84 2.96
CA ASN A 57 7.87 -5.78 2.70
C ASN A 57 8.71 -6.09 3.95
N ASN A 58 8.12 -6.02 5.15
CA ASN A 58 8.75 -6.40 6.40
C ASN A 58 7.68 -6.77 7.44
N MET A 59 7.46 -8.06 7.64
CA MET A 59 6.44 -8.60 8.53
C MET A 59 6.67 -8.31 10.03
N SER A 60 7.84 -7.80 10.41
CA SER A 60 8.07 -7.32 11.79
C SER A 60 7.33 -6.03 12.08
N ILE A 61 6.96 -5.28 11.03
CA ILE A 61 6.20 -4.03 11.14
C ILE A 61 4.72 -4.36 11.04
N LYS A 62 3.99 -4.02 12.10
CA LYS A 62 2.56 -4.25 12.20
C LYS A 62 1.83 -3.05 12.78
N ARG A 63 0.54 -2.94 12.49
CA ARG A 63 -0.37 -1.94 13.03
C ARG A 63 -1.63 -2.65 13.53
N SER A 64 -2.22 -2.22 14.64
CA SER A 64 -3.51 -2.78 15.05
C SER A 64 -4.55 -2.56 13.94
N LEU A 65 -5.50 -3.48 13.76
CA LEU A 65 -6.52 -3.33 12.72
C LEU A 65 -7.39 -2.08 12.92
N GLU A 66 -7.59 -1.68 14.16
CA GLU A 66 -8.33 -0.48 14.55
C GLU A 66 -7.65 0.79 14.04
N GLU A 67 -6.33 0.85 14.09
CA GLU A 67 -5.52 1.99 13.65
C GLU A 67 -5.13 1.89 12.16
N ALA A 68 -5.02 0.67 11.63
CA ALA A 68 -4.62 0.44 10.24
C ALA A 68 -5.68 0.87 9.22
N PHE A 69 -6.95 0.91 9.64
CA PHE A 69 -8.05 1.21 8.74
C PHE A 69 -8.92 2.35 9.26
N LEU A 70 -9.11 3.35 8.42
CA LEU A 70 -10.04 4.45 8.61
C LEU A 70 -11.35 4.12 7.90
N LYS A 71 -12.46 4.64 8.41
CA LYS A 71 -13.77 4.50 7.77
C LYS A 71 -14.38 5.88 7.54
N LYS A 72 -14.78 6.13 6.29
CA LYS A 72 -15.50 7.35 5.90
C LYS A 72 -16.58 7.00 4.88
N ASP A 73 -17.77 7.49 5.11
CA ASP A 73 -18.95 7.30 4.22
C ASP A 73 -19.20 5.81 3.88
N GLY A 74 -19.01 4.91 4.85
CA GLY A 74 -19.16 3.47 4.68
C GLY A 74 -18.00 2.76 3.99
N ILE A 75 -17.03 3.49 3.46
CA ILE A 75 -15.84 2.95 2.78
C ILE A 75 -14.68 2.85 3.79
N GLN A 76 -13.97 1.74 3.73
CA GLN A 76 -12.79 1.51 4.54
C GLN A 76 -11.52 1.86 3.75
N TYR A 77 -10.64 2.64 4.37
CA TYR A 77 -9.39 3.11 3.80
C TYR A 77 -8.21 2.66 4.65
N LEU A 78 -7.10 2.37 4.00
CA LEU A 78 -5.84 2.17 4.69
C LEU A 78 -5.36 3.50 5.30
N SER A 79 -4.87 3.45 6.52
CA SER A 79 -4.38 4.63 7.25
C SER A 79 -3.20 5.29 6.52
N PRO A 80 -3.12 6.64 6.49
CA PRO A 80 -2.17 7.36 5.65
C PRO A 80 -0.71 7.06 5.98
N GLU A 81 -0.36 6.81 7.24
CA GLU A 81 1.00 6.45 7.63
C GLU A 81 1.46 5.11 7.01
N ILE A 82 0.54 4.16 6.83
CA ILE A 82 0.84 2.88 6.18
C ILE A 82 1.04 3.10 4.67
N VAL A 83 0.18 3.90 4.04
CA VAL A 83 0.33 4.27 2.62
C VAL A 83 1.66 4.96 2.38
N LEU A 84 2.05 5.89 3.26
CA LEU A 84 3.33 6.58 3.18
C LEU A 84 4.51 5.62 3.36
N LEU A 85 4.41 4.64 4.25
CA LEU A 85 5.45 3.62 4.40
C LEU A 85 5.69 2.84 3.10
N TYR A 86 4.63 2.46 2.38
CA TYR A 86 4.78 1.84 1.05
C TYR A 86 5.45 2.78 0.05
N LYS A 87 5.04 4.05 0.02
CA LYS A 87 5.61 5.06 -0.89
C LYS A 87 7.08 5.38 -0.60
N SER A 88 7.52 5.21 0.64
CA SER A 88 8.90 5.50 1.06
C SER A 88 9.94 4.65 0.34
N THR A 89 9.59 3.47 -0.13
CA THR A 89 10.49 2.55 -0.85
C THR A 89 10.79 3.00 -2.29
N TYR A 90 9.99 3.89 -2.85
CA TYR A 90 10.05 4.32 -4.25
C TYR A 90 10.66 5.71 -4.46
N LEU A 91 11.38 6.25 -3.47
CA LEU A 91 11.97 7.60 -3.56
C LEU A 91 13.09 7.73 -4.61
N ASN A 92 13.60 6.63 -5.12
CA ASN A 92 14.58 6.59 -6.23
C ASN A 92 13.95 6.23 -7.58
N SER A 93 12.62 6.17 -7.64
CA SER A 93 11.86 5.86 -8.86
C SER A 93 11.50 7.13 -9.65
N ALA A 94 10.94 6.96 -10.85
CA ALA A 94 10.37 8.06 -11.63
C ALA A 94 9.24 8.79 -10.89
N ASP A 95 8.57 8.12 -9.96
CA ASP A 95 7.48 8.68 -9.15
C ASP A 95 7.95 9.35 -7.84
N ALA A 96 9.25 9.49 -7.62
CA ALA A 96 9.81 10.04 -6.38
C ALA A 96 9.22 11.42 -6.02
N THR A 97 9.09 12.31 -7.00
CA THR A 97 8.51 13.65 -6.80
C THR A 97 7.05 13.57 -6.33
N LYS A 98 6.27 12.65 -6.89
CA LYS A 98 4.88 12.42 -6.50
C LYS A 98 4.80 11.89 -5.06
N HIS A 99 5.65 10.95 -4.70
CA HIS A 99 5.67 10.39 -3.34
C HIS A 99 6.11 11.41 -2.29
N GLU A 100 7.08 12.26 -2.61
CA GLU A 100 7.49 13.37 -1.75
C GLU A 100 6.37 14.42 -1.60
N HIS A 101 5.63 14.69 -2.67
CA HIS A 101 4.46 15.57 -2.62
C HIS A 101 3.37 14.98 -1.70
N ASP A 102 3.05 13.70 -1.85
CA ASP A 102 2.06 13.01 -1.04
C ASP A 102 2.45 13.02 0.45
N PHE A 103 3.74 12.80 0.76
CA PHE A 103 4.25 12.91 2.13
C PHE A 103 4.05 14.30 2.71
N LYS A 104 4.49 15.35 2.00
CA LYS A 104 4.36 16.75 2.45
C LYS A 104 2.90 17.15 2.66
N SER A 105 2.02 16.74 1.76
CA SER A 105 0.59 17.03 1.82
C SER A 105 -0.12 16.33 2.97
N SER A 106 0.32 15.11 3.31
CA SER A 106 -0.27 14.32 4.40
C SER A 106 0.26 14.72 5.78
N LEU A 107 1.50 15.18 5.87
CA LEU A 107 2.20 15.43 7.13
C LEU A 107 1.45 16.32 8.14
N PRO A 108 0.76 17.42 7.74
CA PRO A 108 0.00 18.24 8.67
C PRO A 108 -1.22 17.55 9.29
N PHE A 109 -1.71 16.50 8.65
CA PHE A 109 -2.93 15.77 9.05
C PHE A 109 -2.63 14.50 9.85
N LEU A 110 -1.36 14.07 9.92
CA LEU A 110 -0.97 12.92 10.73
C LEU A 110 -1.00 13.28 12.21
N SER A 111 -1.60 12.41 13.02
CA SER A 111 -1.51 12.49 14.47
C SER A 111 -0.05 12.24 14.96
N SER A 112 0.24 12.62 16.20
CA SER A 112 1.53 12.34 16.82
C SER A 112 1.84 10.84 16.85
N GLU A 113 0.84 10.00 17.08
CA GLU A 113 0.98 8.54 17.09
C GLU A 113 1.28 7.98 15.69
N GLN A 114 0.60 8.47 14.66
CA GLN A 114 0.85 8.09 13.27
C GLN A 114 2.26 8.49 12.84
N LYS A 115 2.71 9.69 13.18
CA LYS A 115 4.08 10.15 12.92
C LYS A 115 5.12 9.27 13.62
N GLN A 116 4.90 8.97 14.89
CA GLN A 116 5.81 8.13 15.66
C GLN A 116 5.87 6.70 15.10
N TRP A 117 4.73 6.13 14.73
CA TRP A 117 4.68 4.81 14.11
C TRP A 117 5.40 4.80 12.75
N LEU A 118 5.14 5.79 11.89
CA LEU A 118 5.80 5.92 10.59
C LEU A 118 7.32 6.07 10.76
N LYS A 119 7.76 6.91 11.70
CA LYS A 119 9.18 7.11 12.01
C LYS A 119 9.87 5.79 12.40
N SER A 120 9.32 5.08 13.38
CA SER A 120 9.87 3.79 13.84
C SER A 120 9.88 2.74 12.73
N SER A 121 8.85 2.75 11.88
CA SER A 121 8.77 1.84 10.74
C SER A 121 9.83 2.16 9.67
N LEU A 122 10.06 3.43 9.37
CA LEU A 122 11.11 3.87 8.45
C LEU A 122 12.52 3.52 8.98
N GLU A 123 12.77 3.71 10.28
CA GLU A 123 14.03 3.32 10.93
C GLU A 123 14.27 1.80 10.84
N THR A 124 13.20 1.01 10.90
CA THR A 124 13.28 -0.46 10.78
C THR A 124 13.50 -0.92 9.33
N CYS A 125 12.90 -0.22 8.34
CA CYS A 125 12.99 -0.61 6.93
C CYS A 125 14.26 -0.14 6.24
N HIS A 126 14.84 0.96 6.68
CA HIS A 126 15.94 1.62 5.98
C HIS A 126 17.21 1.63 6.84
N PRO A 127 18.27 0.90 6.45
CA PRO A 127 19.52 0.84 7.19
C PRO A 127 20.28 2.19 7.21
N ALA A 128 20.03 3.05 6.22
CA ALA A 128 20.44 4.44 6.20
C ALA A 128 19.28 5.34 6.67
N ILE A 129 19.59 6.52 7.20
CA ILE A 129 18.56 7.47 7.65
C ILE A 129 17.70 7.87 6.47
N HIS A 130 16.42 7.54 6.53
CA HIS A 130 15.44 7.92 5.51
C HIS A 130 15.17 9.43 5.58
N VAL A 131 15.07 10.10 4.42
CA VAL A 131 14.95 11.57 4.29
C VAL A 131 13.67 12.15 4.93
N TRP A 132 12.68 11.34 5.21
CA TRP A 132 11.45 11.77 5.89
C TRP A 132 11.56 11.76 7.42
N ILE A 133 12.47 10.96 8.01
CA ILE A 133 12.61 10.82 9.46
C ILE A 133 12.81 12.18 10.18
N PRO A 134 13.68 13.09 9.72
CA PRO A 134 13.85 14.39 10.37
C PRO A 134 12.64 15.32 10.27
N LYS A 135 11.66 15.00 9.42
CA LYS A 135 10.45 15.80 9.17
C LYS A 135 9.24 15.31 9.97
N LEU A 136 9.34 14.11 10.58
CA LEU A 136 8.32 13.49 11.42
C LEU A 136 8.52 13.88 12.89
#